data_e5567b167379f0fd6f41ccaa31df3073
#
_entry.id   e5567b167379f0fd6f41ccaa31df3073
#
_cell.length_a   1.000
_cell.length_b   1.000
_cell.length_c   1.000
_cell.angle_alpha   90.00
_cell.angle_beta   90.00
_cell.angle_gamma   90.00
#
_symmetry.space_group_name_H-M   'P 1'
#
loop_
_entity.id
_entity.type
_entity.pdbx_description
1 polymer ?
#
loop_
_entity_poly.entity_id
_entity_poly.type
_entity_poly.pdbx_seq_one_letter_code
_entity_poly.pdbx_strand_id
1 'polypeptide(L)'
;MRSNHRISFYSLILVGVALFAMRYVQQKPADTLPMKITTWDALGYYMYLPATFIYKDLRELKFYPSIENKYQLQGEAGNFYQFMKTENGYYTGKYFIGVAILQMPFFLISHFLALSLGEADGFSQIYQAGIGYGAVLWVFLSLIYFRRFLLQYYDDLTVGIGLLLGILGTNIFQYISVDSAQSHAWIFPLYVYILILSDTWHREKTILKSILLGLTVGAATICRPTEAIIFVIPMLWNYQKGNFWRYWWENRILVLWSGLGFIAILSIQLFYWKYSTGQWVFDVGSKWHFLNPHFRVLFGEEKGWLIYTPLCWLMVWGLFLITDKKFSVSVKTFIFLNIWIVIAWAIWRYGGSYSARALSQSTPVMMLPMLAAIQFLIHSKYKILVYAAFTYFLSLNIFQIFQYNNGVLHADRNTWEYYRRIYWKTSATEEDKKYLQSDAEQ
;
A
#
# COMPACT_ATOMS: atom_id res chain seq x y z
N MET A 1 20.81 12.12 -28.57
CA MET A 1 19.96 13.24 -28.14
C MET A 1 19.45 12.94 -26.74
N ARG A 2 19.79 13.76 -25.75
CA ARG A 2 19.17 13.66 -24.41
C ARG A 2 17.71 14.09 -24.58
N SER A 3 16.79 13.13 -24.60
CA SER A 3 15.35 13.43 -24.59
C SER A 3 15.06 14.28 -23.35
N ASN A 4 14.39 15.39 -23.56
CA ASN A 4 14.16 16.40 -22.54
C ASN A 4 12.95 15.96 -21.69
N HIS A 5 13.14 15.03 -20.74
CA HIS A 5 12.09 14.46 -19.89
C HIS A 5 11.57 15.45 -18.84
N ARG A 6 11.12 16.64 -19.29
CA ARG A 6 10.68 17.74 -18.42
C ARG A 6 9.27 17.51 -17.86
N ILE A 7 8.35 16.98 -18.68
CA ILE A 7 6.94 16.85 -18.26
C ILE A 7 6.84 15.88 -17.08
N SER A 8 7.36 14.67 -17.22
CA SER A 8 7.33 13.69 -16.13
C SER A 8 8.14 14.12 -14.92
N PHE A 9 9.18 14.96 -15.09
CA PHE A 9 9.94 15.53 -13.98
C PHE A 9 9.09 16.52 -13.18
N TYR A 10 8.42 17.47 -13.85
CA TYR A 10 7.54 18.42 -13.16
C TYR A 10 6.33 17.73 -12.56
N SER A 11 5.77 16.71 -13.23
CA SER A 11 4.71 15.88 -12.65
C SER A 11 5.15 15.17 -11.37
N LEU A 12 6.38 14.62 -11.34
CA LEU A 12 6.94 14.01 -10.13
C LEU A 12 7.07 15.03 -8.99
N ILE A 13 7.56 16.24 -9.27
CA ILE A 13 7.65 17.32 -8.27
C ILE A 13 6.24 17.66 -7.75
N LEU A 14 5.27 17.83 -8.64
CA LEU A 14 3.90 18.16 -8.27
C LEU A 14 3.26 17.05 -7.39
N VAL A 15 3.48 15.79 -7.73
CA VAL A 15 3.07 14.65 -6.91
C VAL A 15 3.73 14.72 -5.52
N GLY A 16 5.04 14.97 -5.46
CA GLY A 16 5.75 15.12 -4.19
C GLY A 16 5.19 16.25 -3.34
N VAL A 17 5.02 17.45 -3.93
CA VAL A 17 4.41 18.59 -3.23
C VAL A 17 3.01 18.26 -2.73
N ALA A 18 2.17 17.62 -3.53
CA ALA A 18 0.82 17.24 -3.13
C ALA A 18 0.81 16.24 -1.95
N LEU A 19 1.69 15.23 -1.99
CA LEU A 19 1.82 14.24 -0.91
C LEU A 19 2.27 14.89 0.41
N PHE A 20 3.31 15.74 0.38
CA PHE A 20 3.80 16.44 1.57
C PHE A 20 2.79 17.48 2.07
N ALA A 21 2.14 18.22 1.17
CA ALA A 21 1.12 19.20 1.54
C ALA A 21 -0.08 18.53 2.20
N MET A 22 -0.58 17.41 1.65
CA MET A 22 -1.69 16.66 2.25
C MET A 22 -1.29 16.11 3.62
N ARG A 23 -0.07 15.54 3.77
CA ARG A 23 0.44 15.10 5.07
C ARG A 23 0.49 16.27 6.07
N TYR A 24 0.96 17.44 5.65
CA TYR A 24 1.03 18.62 6.51
C TYR A 24 -0.35 19.11 6.96
N VAL A 25 -1.30 19.18 6.03
CA VAL A 25 -2.69 19.59 6.36
C VAL A 25 -3.33 18.63 7.37
N GLN A 26 -3.10 17.34 7.21
CA GLN A 26 -3.63 16.31 8.12
C GLN A 26 -2.87 16.23 9.46
N GLN A 27 -1.70 16.86 9.56
CA GLN A 27 -0.93 16.89 10.81
C GLN A 27 -1.32 18.06 11.73
N LYS A 28 -2.09 19.02 11.25
CA LYS A 28 -2.55 20.11 12.12
C LYS A 28 -3.39 19.51 13.26
N PRO A 29 -3.01 19.73 14.53
CA PRO A 29 -3.83 19.29 15.64
C PRO A 29 -5.21 19.93 15.49
N ALA A 30 -6.26 19.15 15.56
CA ALA A 30 -7.52 19.67 16.07
C ALA A 30 -7.21 20.15 17.50
N ASP A 31 -7.72 21.29 17.90
CA ASP A 31 -7.33 22.07 19.10
C ASP A 31 -7.31 21.28 20.43
N THR A 32 -7.60 19.99 20.44
CA THR A 32 -7.83 19.21 21.65
C THR A 32 -7.11 17.84 21.73
N LEU A 33 -6.59 17.27 20.64
CA LEU A 33 -5.96 15.93 20.67
C LEU A 33 -4.72 15.84 19.77
N PRO A 34 -3.61 15.24 20.23
CA PRO A 34 -2.45 14.99 19.38
C PRO A 34 -2.83 14.05 18.22
N MET A 35 -2.28 14.33 17.04
CA MET A 35 -2.48 13.48 15.86
C MET A 35 -2.02 12.06 16.12
N LYS A 36 -2.85 11.10 15.78
CA LYS A 36 -2.60 9.67 15.98
C LYS A 36 -2.68 8.95 14.63
N ILE A 37 -1.54 8.64 14.02
CA ILE A 37 -1.51 7.83 12.79
C ILE A 37 -1.23 6.36 13.06
N THR A 38 -0.63 6.06 14.23
CA THR A 38 -0.33 4.68 14.67
C THR A 38 -1.49 4.12 15.51
N THR A 39 -2.70 4.14 14.96
CA THR A 39 -3.94 3.64 15.58
C THR A 39 -4.49 2.47 14.79
N TRP A 40 -5.42 1.72 15.34
CA TRP A 40 -6.08 0.59 14.69
C TRP A 40 -5.07 -0.41 14.10
N ASP A 41 -5.23 -0.80 12.83
CA ASP A 41 -4.31 -1.73 12.15
C ASP A 41 -2.86 -1.22 12.15
N ALA A 42 -2.67 0.09 12.01
CA ALA A 42 -1.34 0.71 12.02
C ALA A 42 -0.60 0.52 13.35
N LEU A 43 -1.33 0.47 14.47
CA LEU A 43 -0.75 0.14 15.77
C LEU A 43 -0.13 -1.27 15.76
N GLY A 44 -0.80 -2.23 15.13
CA GLY A 44 -0.31 -3.60 15.04
C GLY A 44 0.99 -3.73 14.25
N TYR A 45 1.20 -2.89 13.23
CA TYR A 45 2.47 -2.81 12.51
C TYR A 45 3.55 -2.06 13.30
N TYR A 46 3.18 -0.99 13.98
CA TYR A 46 4.11 -0.07 14.62
C TYR A 46 4.65 -0.57 15.97
N MET A 47 3.81 -1.24 16.76
CA MET A 47 4.07 -1.62 18.16
C MET A 47 5.40 -2.35 18.37
N TYR A 48 5.86 -3.12 17.41
CA TYR A 48 7.13 -3.83 17.45
C TYR A 48 8.32 -2.91 17.78
N LEU A 49 8.29 -1.67 17.29
CA LEU A 49 9.39 -0.72 17.44
C LEU A 49 9.53 -0.23 18.89
N PRO A 50 8.52 0.42 19.53
CA PRO A 50 8.62 0.82 20.91
C PRO A 50 8.80 -0.38 21.86
N ALA A 51 8.09 -1.50 21.61
CA ALA A 51 8.24 -2.71 22.41
C ALA A 51 9.68 -3.25 22.40
N THR A 52 10.38 -3.17 21.26
CA THR A 52 11.77 -3.64 21.14
C THR A 52 12.77 -2.63 21.64
N PHE A 53 12.69 -1.38 21.19
CA PHE A 53 13.76 -0.40 21.37
C PHE A 53 13.65 0.39 22.68
N ILE A 54 12.43 0.65 23.18
CA ILE A 54 12.18 1.47 24.37
C ILE A 54 11.90 0.57 25.56
N TYR A 55 10.85 -0.24 25.49
CA TYR A 55 10.35 -0.99 26.65
C TYR A 55 11.01 -2.35 26.85
N LYS A 56 11.75 -2.88 25.86
CA LYS A 56 12.39 -4.22 25.90
C LYS A 56 11.41 -5.35 26.25
N ASP A 57 10.16 -5.17 25.89
CA ASP A 57 9.05 -6.06 26.23
C ASP A 57 8.20 -6.34 24.99
N LEU A 58 8.69 -7.25 24.14
CA LEU A 58 8.07 -7.58 22.85
C LEU A 58 6.95 -8.63 22.97
N ARG A 59 6.82 -9.33 24.10
CA ARG A 59 5.87 -10.46 24.24
C ARG A 59 4.91 -10.35 25.41
N GLU A 60 5.24 -9.61 26.49
CA GLU A 60 4.34 -9.43 27.63
C GLU A 60 3.50 -8.16 27.49
N LEU A 61 4.04 -7.12 26.82
CA LEU A 61 3.42 -5.82 26.54
C LEU A 61 2.89 -5.13 27.81
N LYS A 62 3.60 -5.28 28.96
CA LYS A 62 3.22 -4.73 30.27
C LYS A 62 3.11 -3.20 30.25
N PHE A 63 3.84 -2.54 29.37
CA PHE A 63 3.82 -1.08 29.21
C PHE A 63 2.54 -0.57 28.53
N TYR A 64 1.88 -1.42 27.71
CA TYR A 64 0.80 -1.00 26.82
C TYR A 64 -0.40 -0.34 27.56
N PRO A 65 -0.90 -0.83 28.71
CA PRO A 65 -2.02 -0.19 29.40
C PRO A 65 -1.75 1.27 29.77
N SER A 66 -0.52 1.62 30.14
CA SER A 66 -0.15 3.02 30.47
C SER A 66 -0.13 3.91 29.22
N ILE A 67 0.31 3.37 28.09
CA ILE A 67 0.30 4.04 26.80
C ILE A 67 -1.14 4.24 26.29
N GLU A 68 -1.98 3.20 26.40
CA GLU A 68 -3.39 3.29 26.00
C GLU A 68 -4.15 4.33 26.82
N ASN A 69 -3.95 4.36 28.15
CA ASN A 69 -4.54 5.36 29.03
C ASN A 69 -4.11 6.80 28.65
N LYS A 70 -2.85 6.98 28.21
CA LYS A 70 -2.33 8.29 27.83
C LYS A 70 -2.78 8.73 26.45
N TYR A 71 -2.79 7.82 25.47
CA TYR A 71 -2.95 8.15 24.06
C TYR A 71 -4.28 7.68 23.44
N GLN A 72 -5.02 6.75 24.08
CA GLN A 72 -6.30 6.21 23.59
C GLN A 72 -6.19 5.74 22.11
N LEU A 73 -5.26 4.84 21.84
CA LEU A 73 -4.90 4.39 20.48
C LEU A 73 -5.98 3.49 19.84
N GLN A 74 -6.83 2.86 20.67
CA GLN A 74 -7.92 1.97 20.25
C GLN A 74 -9.25 2.71 20.04
N GLY A 75 -9.33 3.99 20.39
CA GLY A 75 -10.59 4.73 20.42
C GLY A 75 -11.61 4.12 21.40
N GLU A 76 -12.90 4.36 21.17
CA GLU A 76 -13.98 3.88 22.06
C GLU A 76 -14.16 2.37 22.04
N ALA A 77 -13.67 1.66 21.02
CA ALA A 77 -13.83 0.21 20.90
C ALA A 77 -13.04 -0.60 21.93
N GLY A 78 -11.98 -0.01 22.52
CA GLY A 78 -11.22 -0.57 23.65
C GLY A 78 -10.60 -1.96 23.48
N ASN A 79 -10.69 -2.55 22.28
CA ASN A 79 -10.30 -3.93 22.03
C ASN A 79 -8.91 -4.01 21.39
N PHE A 80 -7.95 -4.61 22.11
CA PHE A 80 -6.55 -4.81 21.67
C PHE A 80 -6.44 -5.98 20.69
N TYR A 81 -7.14 -5.92 19.56
CA TYR A 81 -7.21 -6.99 18.56
C TYR A 81 -5.92 -7.17 17.74
N GLN A 82 -5.00 -6.20 17.79
CA GLN A 82 -3.76 -6.22 17.02
C GLN A 82 -2.75 -7.26 17.55
N PHE A 83 -2.91 -7.65 18.81
CA PHE A 83 -2.07 -8.65 19.46
C PHE A 83 -2.96 -9.72 20.08
N MET A 84 -2.62 -10.98 19.82
CA MET A 84 -3.35 -12.14 20.30
C MET A 84 -2.62 -12.75 21.49
N LYS A 85 -3.34 -13.04 22.57
CA LYS A 85 -2.80 -13.78 23.70
C LYS A 85 -2.70 -15.26 23.32
N THR A 86 -1.53 -15.84 23.47
CA THR A 86 -1.22 -17.23 23.14
C THR A 86 -1.40 -18.14 24.35
N GLU A 87 -1.43 -19.45 24.15
CA GLU A 87 -1.60 -20.44 25.20
C GLU A 87 -0.50 -20.39 26.27
N ASN A 88 0.71 -19.97 25.91
CA ASN A 88 1.83 -19.77 26.84
C ASN A 88 1.72 -18.46 27.66
N GLY A 89 0.62 -17.71 27.52
CA GLY A 89 0.34 -16.49 28.27
C GLY A 89 0.96 -15.21 27.68
N TYR A 90 1.77 -15.31 26.63
CA TYR A 90 2.40 -14.17 25.94
C TYR A 90 1.50 -13.60 24.84
N TYR A 91 1.86 -12.42 24.33
CA TYR A 91 1.21 -11.81 23.17
C TYR A 91 2.03 -12.04 21.89
N THR A 92 1.34 -12.26 20.78
CA THR A 92 1.92 -12.25 19.43
C THR A 92 1.13 -11.32 18.53
N GLY A 93 1.82 -10.61 17.63
CA GLY A 93 1.20 -9.69 16.71
C GLY A 93 0.38 -10.43 15.65
N LYS A 94 -0.84 -9.96 15.41
CA LYS A 94 -1.68 -10.39 14.29
C LYS A 94 -1.09 -9.92 12.95
N TYR A 95 -0.43 -8.78 12.94
CA TYR A 95 0.24 -8.20 11.79
C TYR A 95 1.72 -8.61 11.78
N PHE A 96 2.28 -8.86 10.60
CA PHE A 96 3.65 -9.30 10.48
C PHE A 96 4.64 -8.16 10.70
N ILE A 97 5.87 -8.49 11.13
CA ILE A 97 6.89 -7.54 11.57
C ILE A 97 7.48 -6.68 10.43
N GLY A 98 7.27 -7.03 9.16
CA GLY A 98 7.95 -6.40 8.03
C GLY A 98 7.74 -4.89 7.92
N VAL A 99 6.53 -4.41 8.17
CA VAL A 99 6.25 -2.96 8.13
C VAL A 99 7.05 -2.22 9.22
N ALA A 100 7.16 -2.79 10.43
CA ALA A 100 7.99 -2.23 11.48
C ALA A 100 9.47 -2.11 11.04
N ILE A 101 9.99 -3.12 10.35
CA ILE A 101 11.38 -3.09 9.83
C ILE A 101 11.56 -1.92 8.85
N LEU A 102 10.59 -1.68 7.97
CA LEU A 102 10.64 -0.56 7.03
C LEU A 102 10.48 0.81 7.73
N GLN A 103 9.69 0.87 8.79
CA GLN A 103 9.49 2.05 9.62
C GLN A 103 10.68 2.34 10.55
N MET A 104 11.52 1.34 10.85
CA MET A 104 12.58 1.43 11.86
C MET A 104 13.54 2.62 11.67
N PRO A 105 14.05 2.95 10.48
CA PRO A 105 14.95 4.09 10.33
C PRO A 105 14.30 5.41 10.78
N PHE A 106 13.05 5.63 10.43
CA PHE A 106 12.29 6.83 10.77
C PHE A 106 11.93 6.86 12.26
N PHE A 107 11.60 5.71 12.82
CA PHE A 107 11.40 5.56 14.27
C PHE A 107 12.65 5.91 15.06
N LEU A 108 13.82 5.38 14.67
CA LEU A 108 15.09 5.65 15.37
C LEU A 108 15.49 7.13 15.31
N ILE A 109 15.30 7.79 14.14
CA ILE A 109 15.51 9.23 14.01
C ILE A 109 14.56 9.98 14.96
N SER A 110 13.28 9.63 14.98
CA SER A 110 12.30 10.23 15.88
C SER A 110 12.62 9.99 17.35
N HIS A 111 13.09 8.78 17.70
CA HIS A 111 13.49 8.45 19.05
C HIS A 111 14.67 9.28 19.53
N PHE A 112 15.69 9.44 18.69
CA PHE A 112 16.84 10.29 18.98
C PHE A 112 16.42 11.75 19.24
N LEU A 113 15.51 12.30 18.42
CA LEU A 113 14.96 13.64 18.62
C LEU A 113 14.13 13.73 19.91
N ALA A 114 13.29 12.72 20.17
CA ALA A 114 12.43 12.66 21.36
C ALA A 114 13.22 12.60 22.67
N LEU A 115 14.37 11.92 22.68
CA LEU A 115 15.28 11.90 23.85
C LEU A 115 15.77 13.30 24.22
N SER A 116 16.01 14.16 23.22
CA SER A 116 16.45 15.54 23.44
C SER A 116 15.35 16.45 23.96
N LEU A 117 14.07 16.10 23.70
CA LEU A 117 12.88 16.89 24.05
C LEU A 117 12.11 16.34 25.26
N GLY A 118 12.56 15.22 25.86
CA GLY A 118 11.92 14.62 27.03
C GLY A 118 10.63 13.83 26.77
N GLU A 119 10.33 13.46 25.52
CA GLU A 119 9.09 12.77 25.12
C GLU A 119 9.35 11.40 24.46
N ALA A 120 10.33 10.66 24.97
CA ALA A 120 10.86 9.46 24.34
C ALA A 120 10.07 8.17 24.68
N ASP A 121 8.73 8.23 24.68
CA ASP A 121 7.85 7.10 25.00
C ASP A 121 7.44 6.23 23.79
N GLY A 122 7.84 6.60 22.59
CA GLY A 122 7.52 5.87 21.37
C GLY A 122 6.19 6.25 20.71
N PHE A 123 5.36 7.09 21.33
CA PHE A 123 4.01 7.41 20.86
C PHE A 123 3.71 8.91 20.78
N SER A 124 4.59 9.75 21.30
CA SER A 124 4.45 11.21 21.24
C SER A 124 4.40 11.73 19.80
N GLN A 125 4.02 13.00 19.64
CA GLN A 125 3.84 13.66 18.34
C GLN A 125 5.07 13.54 17.42
N ILE A 126 6.27 13.47 17.99
CA ILE A 126 7.52 13.34 17.23
C ILE A 126 7.56 12.02 16.46
N TYR A 127 7.12 10.92 17.08
CA TYR A 127 7.07 9.61 16.42
C TYR A 127 5.95 9.57 15.38
N GLN A 128 4.77 10.13 15.70
CA GLN A 128 3.67 10.20 14.74
C GLN A 128 4.09 10.97 13.49
N ALA A 129 4.73 12.11 13.65
CA ALA A 129 5.26 12.91 12.54
C ALA A 129 6.35 12.15 11.77
N GLY A 130 7.31 11.54 12.49
CA GLY A 130 8.42 10.81 11.89
C GLY A 130 7.96 9.64 11.02
N ILE A 131 7.00 8.85 11.48
CA ILE A 131 6.42 7.76 10.69
C ILE A 131 5.61 8.30 9.51
N GLY A 132 4.79 9.33 9.72
CA GLY A 132 3.97 9.92 8.68
C GLY A 132 4.78 10.52 7.52
N TYR A 133 5.72 11.40 7.83
CA TYR A 133 6.61 11.98 6.83
C TYR A 133 7.61 10.96 6.27
N GLY A 134 8.03 9.99 7.08
CA GLY A 134 8.87 8.88 6.65
C GLY A 134 8.23 8.06 5.53
N ALA A 135 6.95 7.74 5.65
CA ALA A 135 6.22 7.04 4.60
C ALA A 135 6.15 7.85 3.29
N VAL A 136 5.83 9.15 3.38
CA VAL A 136 5.80 10.04 2.21
C VAL A 136 7.17 10.12 1.55
N LEU A 137 8.23 10.29 2.34
CA LEU A 137 9.61 10.35 1.83
C LEU A 137 10.01 9.01 1.18
N TRP A 138 9.70 7.88 1.82
CA TRP A 138 10.01 6.54 1.33
C TRP A 138 9.37 6.28 -0.04
N VAL A 139 8.09 6.64 -0.19
CA VAL A 139 7.37 6.55 -1.47
C VAL A 139 7.95 7.53 -2.48
N PHE A 140 8.17 8.80 -2.12
CA PHE A 140 8.68 9.81 -3.05
C PHE A 140 10.06 9.42 -3.63
N LEU A 141 10.96 8.92 -2.80
CA LEU A 141 12.25 8.41 -3.25
C LEU A 141 12.08 7.25 -4.25
N SER A 142 11.16 6.33 -4.00
CA SER A 142 10.87 5.24 -4.94
C SER A 142 10.30 5.74 -6.27
N LEU A 143 9.47 6.80 -6.26
CA LEU A 143 8.90 7.40 -7.48
C LEU A 143 9.97 8.02 -8.39
N ILE A 144 11.09 8.50 -7.85
CA ILE A 144 12.23 8.98 -8.66
C ILE A 144 12.79 7.84 -9.53
N TYR A 145 12.98 6.67 -8.94
CA TYR A 145 13.47 5.49 -9.65
C TYR A 145 12.39 4.89 -10.55
N PHE A 146 11.14 4.88 -10.09
CA PHE A 146 10.00 4.39 -10.87
C PHE A 146 9.77 5.21 -12.14
N ARG A 147 9.82 6.54 -12.06
CA ARG A 147 9.79 7.41 -13.24
C ARG A 147 10.88 7.03 -14.26
N ARG A 148 12.13 6.83 -13.81
CA ARG A 148 13.22 6.42 -14.70
C ARG A 148 12.98 5.06 -15.35
N PHE A 149 12.38 4.13 -14.60
CA PHE A 149 12.00 2.83 -15.11
C PHE A 149 10.90 2.95 -16.16
N LEU A 150 9.84 3.71 -15.90
CA LEU A 150 8.72 3.89 -16.83
C LEU A 150 9.14 4.55 -18.16
N LEU A 151 10.07 5.52 -18.11
CA LEU A 151 10.62 6.19 -19.30
C LEU A 151 11.41 5.26 -20.24
N GLN A 152 11.67 4.03 -19.86
CA GLN A 152 12.25 3.03 -20.77
C GLN A 152 11.20 2.40 -21.69
N TYR A 153 9.92 2.53 -21.35
CA TYR A 153 8.80 1.87 -22.02
C TYR A 153 7.76 2.84 -22.59
N TYR A 154 7.66 4.05 -22.02
CA TYR A 154 6.65 5.04 -22.38
C TYR A 154 7.28 6.42 -22.58
N ASP A 155 6.65 7.26 -23.40
CA ASP A 155 7.09 8.64 -23.64
C ASP A 155 6.90 9.54 -22.39
N ASP A 156 7.58 10.69 -22.39
CA ASP A 156 7.61 11.62 -21.26
C ASP A 156 6.24 12.17 -20.85
N LEU A 157 5.38 12.47 -21.84
CA LEU A 157 4.03 12.97 -21.57
C LEU A 157 3.16 11.89 -20.91
N THR A 158 3.20 10.68 -21.45
CA THR A 158 2.47 9.52 -20.92
C THR A 158 2.91 9.23 -19.48
N VAL A 159 4.22 9.22 -19.20
CA VAL A 159 4.74 8.99 -17.84
C VAL A 159 4.34 10.13 -16.91
N GLY A 160 4.38 11.40 -17.37
CA GLY A 160 3.96 12.54 -16.58
C GLY A 160 2.49 12.46 -16.15
N ILE A 161 1.61 12.22 -17.11
CA ILE A 161 0.16 12.03 -16.85
C ILE A 161 -0.06 10.81 -15.93
N GLY A 162 0.62 9.70 -16.21
CA GLY A 162 0.51 8.49 -15.41
C GLY A 162 0.91 8.66 -13.94
N LEU A 163 1.96 9.44 -13.66
CA LEU A 163 2.35 9.77 -12.28
C LEU A 163 1.25 10.59 -11.56
N LEU A 164 0.66 11.58 -12.24
CA LEU A 164 -0.42 12.38 -11.66
C LEU A 164 -1.66 11.52 -11.41
N LEU A 165 -2.13 10.80 -12.42
CA LEU A 165 -3.36 10.01 -12.32
C LEU A 165 -3.19 8.78 -11.43
N GLY A 166 -2.06 8.07 -11.53
CA GLY A 166 -1.78 6.86 -10.76
C GLY A 166 -1.60 7.12 -9.26
N ILE A 167 -0.99 8.26 -8.89
CA ILE A 167 -0.75 8.58 -7.48
C ILE A 167 -1.85 9.46 -6.90
N LEU A 168 -2.19 10.58 -7.53
CA LEU A 168 -3.19 11.51 -6.98
C LEU A 168 -4.63 11.13 -7.34
N GLY A 169 -4.83 10.41 -8.45
CA GLY A 169 -6.15 10.05 -8.97
C GLY A 169 -6.68 8.69 -8.51
N THR A 170 -5.99 8.01 -7.59
CA THR A 170 -6.40 6.72 -7.04
C THR A 170 -6.36 6.72 -5.52
N ASN A 171 -6.86 5.66 -4.91
CA ASN A 171 -6.90 5.55 -3.44
C ASN A 171 -5.53 5.49 -2.76
N ILE A 172 -4.45 5.20 -3.48
CA ILE A 172 -3.10 5.18 -2.90
C ILE A 172 -2.71 6.56 -2.34
N PHE A 173 -3.27 7.67 -2.87
CA PHE A 173 -3.03 9.00 -2.34
C PHE A 173 -3.43 9.13 -0.86
N GLN A 174 -4.60 8.57 -0.47
CA GLN A 174 -5.04 8.50 0.92
C GLN A 174 -3.99 7.76 1.78
N TYR A 175 -3.55 6.57 1.33
CA TYR A 175 -2.71 5.69 2.14
C TYR A 175 -1.25 6.13 2.21
N ILE A 176 -0.76 6.94 1.27
CA ILE A 176 0.57 7.53 1.39
C ILE A 176 0.55 8.77 2.28
N SER A 177 -0.45 9.64 2.13
CA SER A 177 -0.42 10.98 2.72
C SER A 177 -1.20 11.10 4.03
N VAL A 178 -2.28 10.36 4.23
CA VAL A 178 -3.12 10.42 5.43
C VAL A 178 -2.90 9.21 6.32
N ASP A 179 -3.29 8.02 5.86
CA ASP A 179 -3.16 6.75 6.61
C ASP A 179 -1.76 6.14 6.44
N SER A 180 -0.74 6.98 6.52
CA SER A 180 0.64 6.71 6.13
C SER A 180 1.38 5.69 7.03
N ALA A 181 0.87 5.39 8.21
CA ALA A 181 1.41 4.32 9.05
C ALA A 181 0.91 2.91 8.66
N GLN A 182 -0.12 2.82 7.79
CA GLN A 182 -0.62 1.57 7.24
C GLN A 182 0.39 0.91 6.29
N SER A 183 0.29 -0.41 6.13
CA SER A 183 1.23 -1.20 5.32
C SER A 183 1.34 -0.75 3.85
N HIS A 184 0.31 -0.15 3.29
CA HIS A 184 0.21 0.18 1.86
C HIS A 184 1.31 1.13 1.39
N ALA A 185 1.58 2.22 2.14
CA ALA A 185 2.65 3.17 1.82
C ALA A 185 4.05 2.54 1.89
N TRP A 186 4.25 1.59 2.81
CA TRP A 186 5.54 0.95 3.05
C TRP A 186 5.85 -0.16 2.03
N ILE A 187 4.81 -0.86 1.56
CA ILE A 187 4.94 -1.92 0.55
C ILE A 187 5.07 -1.35 -0.86
N PHE A 188 4.44 -0.22 -1.19
CA PHE A 188 4.49 0.41 -2.51
C PHE A 188 5.92 0.53 -3.09
N PRO A 189 6.93 1.04 -2.36
CA PRO A 189 8.31 1.09 -2.86
C PRO A 189 8.92 -0.27 -3.14
N LEU A 190 8.56 -1.31 -2.37
CA LEU A 190 9.03 -2.67 -2.63
C LEU A 190 8.55 -3.18 -3.99
N TYR A 191 7.31 -2.87 -4.37
CA TYR A 191 6.79 -3.17 -5.71
C TYR A 191 7.56 -2.46 -6.82
N VAL A 192 7.89 -1.17 -6.61
CA VAL A 192 8.75 -0.42 -7.54
C VAL A 192 10.11 -1.09 -7.70
N TYR A 193 10.76 -1.43 -6.59
CA TYR A 193 12.08 -2.07 -6.64
C TYR A 193 12.05 -3.48 -7.24
N ILE A 194 10.99 -4.26 -7.00
CA ILE A 194 10.83 -5.59 -7.62
C ILE A 194 10.68 -5.46 -9.15
N LEU A 195 9.92 -4.48 -9.66
CA LEU A 195 9.85 -4.21 -11.11
C LEU A 195 11.22 -3.87 -11.70
N ILE A 196 11.94 -2.96 -11.06
CA ILE A 196 13.27 -2.53 -11.51
C ILE A 196 14.29 -3.68 -11.44
N LEU A 197 14.27 -4.43 -10.35
CA LEU A 197 15.17 -5.58 -10.15
C LEU A 197 14.85 -6.70 -11.14
N SER A 198 13.56 -6.96 -11.41
CA SER A 198 13.15 -7.96 -12.41
C SER A 198 13.72 -7.61 -13.79
N ASP A 199 13.53 -6.35 -14.22
CA ASP A 199 14.03 -5.91 -15.51
C ASP A 199 15.57 -5.94 -15.60
N THR A 200 16.24 -5.42 -14.58
CA THR A 200 17.71 -5.35 -14.56
C THR A 200 18.36 -6.73 -14.38
N TRP A 201 17.74 -7.63 -13.62
CA TRP A 201 18.23 -9.00 -13.44
C TRP A 201 18.13 -9.80 -14.74
N HIS A 202 17.05 -9.68 -15.49
CA HIS A 202 16.91 -10.37 -16.77
C HIS A 202 17.84 -9.84 -17.87
N ARG A 203 18.30 -8.58 -17.74
CA ARG A 203 19.34 -8.01 -18.64
C ARG A 203 20.74 -8.45 -18.23
N GLU A 204 21.04 -8.43 -16.93
CA GLU A 204 22.35 -8.74 -16.37
C GLU A 204 22.19 -9.64 -15.15
N LYS A 205 22.41 -10.91 -15.35
CA LYS A 205 22.25 -11.96 -14.35
C LYS A 205 23.44 -12.00 -13.41
N THR A 206 23.33 -11.39 -12.24
CA THR A 206 24.37 -11.39 -11.20
C THR A 206 23.84 -11.96 -9.88
N ILE A 207 24.75 -12.51 -9.08
CA ILE A 207 24.43 -13.01 -7.73
C ILE A 207 23.85 -11.88 -6.86
N LEU A 208 24.44 -10.68 -6.91
CA LEU A 208 23.99 -9.55 -6.12
C LEU A 208 22.51 -9.18 -6.44
N LYS A 209 22.18 -9.07 -7.74
CA LYS A 209 20.79 -8.77 -8.15
C LYS A 209 19.83 -9.89 -7.74
N SER A 210 20.27 -11.15 -7.76
CA SER A 210 19.49 -12.30 -7.31
C SER A 210 19.19 -12.20 -5.81
N ILE A 211 20.20 -11.92 -4.99
CA ILE A 211 20.03 -11.73 -3.54
C ILE A 211 19.12 -10.55 -3.27
N LEU A 212 19.34 -9.39 -3.90
CA LEU A 212 18.49 -8.20 -3.72
C LEU A 212 17.03 -8.46 -4.11
N LEU A 213 16.79 -9.21 -5.19
CA LEU A 213 15.45 -9.60 -5.59
C LEU A 213 14.79 -10.49 -4.53
N GLY A 214 15.50 -11.50 -4.04
CA GLY A 214 15.02 -12.36 -2.95
C GLY A 214 14.72 -11.58 -1.66
N LEU A 215 15.63 -10.70 -1.23
CA LEU A 215 15.44 -9.83 -0.06
C LEU A 215 14.20 -8.93 -0.22
N THR A 216 14.00 -8.34 -1.41
CA THR A 216 12.88 -7.41 -1.64
C THR A 216 11.54 -8.15 -1.67
N VAL A 217 11.46 -9.32 -2.32
CA VAL A 217 10.27 -10.18 -2.31
C VAL A 217 9.99 -10.70 -0.89
N GLY A 218 11.02 -11.12 -0.17
CA GLY A 218 10.92 -11.51 1.24
C GLY A 218 10.40 -10.38 2.13
N ALA A 219 10.90 -9.15 1.95
CA ALA A 219 10.43 -7.97 2.67
C ALA A 219 8.95 -7.69 2.41
N ALA A 220 8.48 -7.77 1.16
CA ALA A 220 7.06 -7.65 0.84
C ALA A 220 6.23 -8.75 1.54
N THR A 221 6.71 -9.98 1.51
CA THR A 221 6.04 -11.15 2.12
C THR A 221 5.89 -11.00 3.65
N ILE A 222 6.94 -10.53 4.35
CA ILE A 222 6.84 -10.32 5.80
C ILE A 222 6.14 -9.00 6.19
N CYS A 223 5.83 -8.13 5.23
CA CYS A 223 4.87 -7.05 5.48
C CYS A 223 3.43 -7.57 5.47
N ARG A 224 3.09 -8.39 4.47
CA ARG A 224 1.80 -9.09 4.34
C ARG A 224 2.01 -10.40 3.57
N PRO A 225 1.59 -11.56 4.09
CA PRO A 225 1.84 -12.86 3.44
C PRO A 225 1.31 -12.97 2.01
N THR A 226 0.19 -12.29 1.74
CA THR A 226 -0.42 -12.23 0.39
C THR A 226 0.48 -11.60 -0.66
N GLU A 227 1.41 -10.73 -0.25
CA GLU A 227 2.35 -10.08 -1.15
C GLU A 227 3.41 -11.06 -1.71
N ALA A 228 3.49 -12.28 -1.18
CA ALA A 228 4.36 -13.33 -1.76
C ALA A 228 4.07 -13.56 -3.23
N ILE A 229 2.83 -13.35 -3.70
CA ILE A 229 2.47 -13.50 -5.12
C ILE A 229 3.29 -12.60 -6.06
N ILE A 230 3.94 -11.55 -5.55
CA ILE A 230 4.77 -10.66 -6.36
C ILE A 230 5.93 -11.39 -7.03
N PHE A 231 6.34 -12.56 -6.52
CA PHE A 231 7.38 -13.39 -7.15
C PHE A 231 7.04 -13.79 -8.59
N VAL A 232 5.75 -13.77 -8.95
CA VAL A 232 5.27 -14.01 -10.31
C VAL A 232 5.87 -12.97 -11.29
N ILE A 233 6.14 -11.75 -10.84
CA ILE A 233 6.72 -10.69 -11.66
C ILE A 233 8.11 -11.11 -12.18
N PRO A 234 9.13 -11.34 -11.34
CA PRO A 234 10.43 -11.78 -11.83
C PRO A 234 10.37 -13.15 -12.51
N MET A 235 9.49 -14.05 -12.06
CA MET A 235 9.36 -15.39 -12.61
C MET A 235 8.89 -15.39 -14.08
N LEU A 236 7.95 -14.51 -14.43
CA LEU A 236 7.38 -14.44 -15.77
C LEU A 236 7.92 -13.27 -16.61
N TRP A 237 8.91 -12.51 -16.10
CA TRP A 237 9.58 -11.46 -16.87
C TRP A 237 10.33 -12.06 -18.04
N ASN A 238 10.20 -11.46 -19.22
CA ASN A 238 10.75 -12.03 -20.46
C ASN A 238 10.22 -13.45 -20.82
N TYR A 239 9.01 -13.79 -20.37
CA TYR A 239 8.44 -15.10 -20.63
C TYR A 239 8.41 -15.43 -22.13
N GLN A 240 8.99 -16.61 -22.48
CA GLN A 240 8.96 -17.16 -23.81
C GLN A 240 8.32 -18.56 -23.78
N LYS A 241 7.25 -18.74 -24.56
CA LYS A 241 6.58 -20.04 -24.67
C LYS A 241 7.57 -21.10 -25.22
N GLY A 242 7.62 -22.23 -24.53
CA GLY A 242 8.49 -23.36 -24.92
C GLY A 242 9.87 -23.40 -24.26
N ASN A 243 10.36 -22.28 -23.73
CA ASN A 243 11.68 -22.23 -23.10
C ASN A 243 11.67 -22.01 -21.57
N PHE A 244 10.48 -21.92 -20.97
CA PHE A 244 10.35 -21.52 -19.56
C PHE A 244 11.16 -22.38 -18.59
N TRP A 245 10.96 -23.69 -18.58
CA TRP A 245 11.64 -24.60 -17.65
C TRP A 245 13.15 -24.68 -17.90
N ARG A 246 13.57 -24.69 -19.18
CA ARG A 246 14.97 -24.67 -19.56
C ARG A 246 15.66 -23.39 -19.05
N TYR A 247 15.03 -22.23 -19.26
CA TYR A 247 15.55 -20.95 -18.80
C TYR A 247 15.83 -20.94 -17.28
N TRP A 248 14.87 -21.42 -16.47
CA TRP A 248 15.03 -21.46 -15.01
C TRP A 248 16.04 -22.51 -14.57
N TRP A 249 16.14 -23.64 -15.26
CA TRP A 249 17.15 -24.64 -14.99
C TRP A 249 18.57 -24.14 -15.27
N GLU A 250 18.80 -23.46 -16.39
CA GLU A 250 20.05 -22.81 -16.72
C GLU A 250 20.48 -21.75 -15.70
N ASN A 251 19.54 -21.07 -15.05
CA ASN A 251 19.79 -20.05 -14.05
C ASN A 251 19.59 -20.52 -12.59
N ARG A 252 19.50 -21.82 -12.33
CA ARG A 252 19.17 -22.38 -10.99
C ARG A 252 20.05 -21.90 -9.85
N ILE A 253 21.33 -21.62 -10.09
CA ILE A 253 22.26 -21.10 -9.07
C ILE A 253 21.83 -19.67 -8.65
N LEU A 254 21.42 -18.84 -9.58
CA LEU A 254 20.93 -17.49 -9.30
C LEU A 254 19.56 -17.52 -8.59
N VAL A 255 18.72 -18.47 -8.96
CA VAL A 255 17.45 -18.72 -8.24
C VAL A 255 17.72 -19.15 -6.79
N LEU A 256 18.72 -20.00 -6.57
CA LEU A 256 19.14 -20.40 -5.21
C LEU A 256 19.56 -19.18 -4.39
N TRP A 257 20.35 -18.26 -4.94
CA TRP A 257 20.73 -17.02 -4.26
C TRP A 257 19.54 -16.11 -3.96
N SER A 258 18.55 -16.04 -4.87
CA SER A 258 17.29 -15.34 -4.58
C SER A 258 16.52 -16.01 -3.45
N GLY A 259 16.45 -17.35 -3.45
CA GLY A 259 15.83 -18.12 -2.37
C GLY A 259 16.50 -17.90 -1.02
N LEU A 260 17.83 -17.86 -0.97
CA LEU A 260 18.58 -17.55 0.26
C LEU A 260 18.28 -16.13 0.76
N GLY A 261 18.23 -15.13 -0.12
CA GLY A 261 17.82 -13.77 0.23
C GLY A 261 16.40 -13.72 0.79
N PHE A 262 15.47 -14.43 0.16
CA PHE A 262 14.07 -14.54 0.62
C PHE A 262 13.99 -15.18 2.02
N ILE A 263 14.65 -16.32 2.23
CA ILE A 263 14.66 -17.06 3.50
C ILE A 263 15.29 -16.23 4.61
N ALA A 264 16.36 -15.49 4.31
CA ALA A 264 17.02 -14.61 5.29
C ALA A 264 16.05 -13.55 5.86
N ILE A 265 15.19 -12.97 5.03
CA ILE A 265 14.17 -12.03 5.49
C ILE A 265 13.00 -12.73 6.19
N LEU A 266 12.53 -13.85 5.62
CA LEU A 266 11.42 -14.63 6.20
C LEU A 266 11.78 -15.15 7.59
N SER A 267 13.04 -15.51 7.83
CA SER A 267 13.53 -16.02 9.12
C SER A 267 13.28 -15.03 10.28
N ILE A 268 13.25 -13.71 10.02
CA ILE A 268 12.98 -12.70 11.06
C ILE A 268 11.57 -12.92 11.63
N GLN A 269 10.57 -13.15 10.76
CA GLN A 269 9.20 -13.43 11.20
C GLN A 269 9.10 -14.78 11.92
N LEU A 270 9.79 -15.80 11.42
CA LEU A 270 9.80 -17.15 12.02
C LEU A 270 10.43 -17.13 13.43
N PHE A 271 11.57 -16.44 13.61
CA PHE A 271 12.18 -16.26 14.93
C PHE A 271 11.31 -15.45 15.88
N TYR A 272 10.61 -14.43 15.40
CA TYR A 272 9.63 -13.70 16.23
C TYR A 272 8.51 -14.62 16.72
N TRP A 273 7.91 -15.43 15.85
CA TRP A 273 6.88 -16.39 16.27
C TRP A 273 7.43 -17.43 17.23
N LYS A 274 8.64 -17.99 16.96
CA LYS A 274 9.27 -18.92 17.91
C LYS A 274 9.48 -18.31 19.28
N TYR A 275 9.86 -17.03 19.34
CA TYR A 275 10.05 -16.27 20.58
C TYR A 275 8.73 -15.99 21.32
N SER A 276 7.68 -15.58 20.61
CA SER A 276 6.41 -15.14 21.22
C SER A 276 5.43 -16.29 21.47
N THR A 277 5.39 -17.31 20.60
CA THR A 277 4.41 -18.40 20.68
C THR A 277 5.01 -19.76 21.01
N GLY A 278 6.33 -19.92 20.92
CA GLY A 278 7.00 -21.22 20.98
C GLY A 278 6.94 -22.05 19.69
N GLN A 279 6.20 -21.60 18.67
CA GLN A 279 6.02 -22.27 17.37
C GLN A 279 6.77 -21.53 16.27
N TRP A 280 7.27 -22.25 15.26
CA TRP A 280 7.93 -21.64 14.09
C TRP A 280 6.95 -20.96 13.13
N VAL A 281 5.72 -21.46 13.06
CA VAL A 281 4.64 -20.90 12.24
C VAL A 281 3.41 -20.76 13.14
N PHE A 282 2.76 -19.60 13.07
CA PHE A 282 1.57 -19.30 13.86
C PHE A 282 0.43 -18.85 12.94
N ASP A 283 -0.77 -19.45 13.13
CA ASP A 283 -1.96 -19.05 12.38
C ASP A 283 -2.59 -17.79 13.01
N VAL A 284 -2.58 -16.71 12.27
CA VAL A 284 -3.22 -15.44 12.66
C VAL A 284 -4.71 -15.38 12.35
N GLY A 285 -5.32 -16.48 11.90
CA GLY A 285 -6.76 -16.63 11.71
C GLY A 285 -7.31 -16.00 10.42
N SER A 286 -6.47 -15.65 9.43
CA SER A 286 -6.95 -15.14 8.15
C SER A 286 -7.52 -16.26 7.28
N LYS A 287 -8.67 -16.00 6.62
CA LYS A 287 -9.38 -17.00 5.78
C LYS A 287 -9.69 -16.44 4.40
N TRP A 288 -9.70 -17.31 3.38
CA TRP A 288 -10.05 -16.98 2.00
C TRP A 288 -11.12 -17.91 1.47
N HIS A 289 -12.07 -17.36 0.72
CA HIS A 289 -13.15 -18.06 0.05
C HIS A 289 -12.94 -18.01 -1.47
N PHE A 290 -11.92 -18.70 -1.96
CA PHE A 290 -11.52 -18.67 -3.38
C PHE A 290 -12.62 -19.12 -4.36
N LEU A 291 -13.55 -19.96 -3.96
CA LEU A 291 -14.66 -20.40 -4.78
C LEU A 291 -15.89 -19.48 -4.69
N ASN A 292 -15.90 -18.56 -3.74
CA ASN A 292 -16.99 -17.58 -3.56
C ASN A 292 -16.41 -16.18 -3.30
N PRO A 293 -15.77 -15.56 -4.31
CA PRO A 293 -15.13 -14.25 -4.15
C PRO A 293 -16.16 -13.11 -4.03
N HIS A 294 -15.80 -12.07 -3.29
CA HIS A 294 -16.64 -10.92 -3.04
C HIS A 294 -16.43 -9.81 -4.10
N PHE A 295 -17.14 -9.87 -5.21
CA PHE A 295 -17.06 -8.82 -6.26
C PHE A 295 -17.49 -7.43 -5.79
N ARG A 296 -18.16 -7.32 -4.64
CA ARG A 296 -18.47 -6.03 -3.99
C ARG A 296 -17.20 -5.20 -3.71
N VAL A 297 -16.05 -5.82 -3.51
CA VAL A 297 -14.75 -5.12 -3.40
C VAL A 297 -14.45 -4.26 -4.63
N LEU A 298 -14.90 -4.70 -5.81
CA LEU A 298 -14.66 -3.99 -7.08
C LEU A 298 -15.77 -3.00 -7.41
N PHE A 299 -17.04 -3.35 -7.15
CA PHE A 299 -18.22 -2.66 -7.66
C PHE A 299 -19.24 -2.28 -6.58
N GLY A 300 -19.01 -2.64 -5.31
CA GLY A 300 -19.97 -2.41 -4.23
C GLY A 300 -20.16 -0.94 -3.90
N GLU A 301 -21.35 -0.63 -3.43
CA GLU A 301 -21.74 0.73 -3.02
C GLU A 301 -20.99 1.23 -1.80
N GLU A 302 -20.54 0.32 -0.91
CA GLU A 302 -19.87 0.67 0.32
C GLU A 302 -18.53 1.35 0.06
N LYS A 303 -17.70 0.76 -0.82
CA LYS A 303 -16.35 1.23 -1.12
C LYS A 303 -15.74 0.60 -2.40
N GLY A 304 -16.54 0.24 -3.38
CA GLY A 304 -16.09 -0.44 -4.60
C GLY A 304 -14.92 0.24 -5.28
N TRP A 305 -13.85 -0.52 -5.56
CA TRP A 305 -12.61 0.02 -6.12
C TRP A 305 -12.82 0.84 -7.38
N LEU A 306 -13.58 0.30 -8.34
CA LEU A 306 -13.80 0.93 -9.64
C LEU A 306 -14.88 2.03 -9.62
N ILE A 307 -15.65 2.13 -8.53
CA ILE A 307 -16.67 3.15 -8.32
C ILE A 307 -16.06 4.40 -7.68
N TYR A 308 -15.35 4.24 -6.57
CA TYR A 308 -14.78 5.35 -5.82
C TYR A 308 -13.45 5.86 -6.40
N THR A 309 -12.78 5.04 -7.21
CA THR A 309 -11.56 5.43 -7.92
C THR A 309 -11.68 5.11 -9.42
N PRO A 310 -12.50 5.87 -10.19
CA PRO A 310 -12.83 5.53 -11.58
C PRO A 310 -11.62 5.48 -12.50
N LEU A 311 -10.52 6.18 -12.22
CA LEU A 311 -9.28 6.11 -12.99
C LEU A 311 -8.64 4.71 -12.95
N CYS A 312 -8.99 3.86 -11.97
CA CYS A 312 -8.55 2.46 -11.94
C CYS A 312 -9.13 1.61 -13.10
N TRP A 313 -10.19 2.07 -13.76
CA TRP A 313 -10.64 1.45 -15.01
C TRP A 313 -9.56 1.48 -16.10
N LEU A 314 -8.69 2.50 -16.12
CA LEU A 314 -7.56 2.53 -17.04
C LEU A 314 -6.54 1.41 -16.76
N MET A 315 -6.40 0.99 -15.50
CA MET A 315 -5.53 -0.14 -15.10
C MET A 315 -6.08 -1.46 -15.66
N VAL A 316 -7.40 -1.65 -15.55
CA VAL A 316 -8.09 -2.87 -16.04
C VAL A 316 -8.14 -2.89 -17.58
N TRP A 317 -8.57 -1.80 -18.18
CA TRP A 317 -8.66 -1.71 -19.65
C TRP A 317 -7.28 -1.80 -20.31
N GLY A 318 -6.28 -1.18 -19.71
CA GLY A 318 -4.91 -1.23 -20.21
C GLY A 318 -4.29 -2.63 -20.27
N LEU A 319 -4.84 -3.62 -19.54
CA LEU A 319 -4.42 -5.02 -19.67
C LEU A 319 -4.62 -5.57 -21.09
N PHE A 320 -5.59 -5.06 -21.83
CA PHE A 320 -5.81 -5.44 -23.23
C PHE A 320 -4.91 -4.68 -24.21
N LEU A 321 -4.35 -3.55 -23.78
CA LEU A 321 -3.50 -2.67 -24.59
C LEU A 321 -2.01 -2.90 -24.37
N ILE A 322 -1.62 -3.48 -23.23
CA ILE A 322 -0.22 -3.75 -22.91
C ILE A 322 0.31 -4.90 -23.78
N THR A 323 1.24 -4.57 -24.69
CA THR A 323 1.79 -5.50 -25.68
C THR A 323 3.27 -5.78 -25.53
N ASP A 324 3.99 -5.05 -24.65
CA ASP A 324 5.42 -5.26 -24.45
C ASP A 324 5.69 -6.70 -23.98
N LYS A 325 6.43 -7.45 -24.80
CA LYS A 325 6.68 -8.88 -24.59
C LYS A 325 7.52 -9.17 -23.34
N LYS A 326 8.25 -8.16 -22.81
CA LYS A 326 9.10 -8.35 -21.63
C LYS A 326 8.28 -8.57 -20.38
N PHE A 327 7.21 -7.81 -20.19
CA PHE A 327 6.47 -7.81 -18.92
C PHE A 327 4.94 -8.03 -19.04
N SER A 328 4.38 -8.06 -20.27
CA SER A 328 2.92 -8.16 -20.40
C SER A 328 2.34 -9.42 -19.76
N VAL A 329 3.01 -10.56 -19.90
CA VAL A 329 2.56 -11.84 -19.30
C VAL A 329 2.66 -11.77 -17.78
N SER A 330 3.79 -11.33 -17.23
CA SER A 330 4.02 -11.24 -15.78
C SER A 330 3.04 -10.29 -15.11
N VAL A 331 2.84 -9.10 -15.71
CA VAL A 331 1.93 -8.07 -15.20
C VAL A 331 0.47 -8.54 -15.23
N LYS A 332 0.01 -9.12 -16.35
CA LYS A 332 -1.36 -9.65 -16.48
C LYS A 332 -1.62 -10.75 -15.45
N THR A 333 -0.70 -11.71 -15.33
CA THR A 333 -0.82 -12.82 -14.38
C THR A 333 -0.84 -12.31 -12.95
N PHE A 334 0.08 -11.42 -12.59
CA PHE A 334 0.13 -10.84 -11.26
C PHE A 334 -1.17 -10.09 -10.92
N ILE A 335 -1.65 -9.19 -11.79
CA ILE A 335 -2.86 -8.38 -11.54
C ILE A 335 -4.08 -9.29 -11.37
N PHE A 336 -4.22 -10.31 -12.21
CA PHE A 336 -5.30 -11.30 -12.07
C PHE A 336 -5.25 -11.99 -10.69
N LEU A 337 -4.11 -12.55 -10.32
CA LEU A 337 -3.93 -13.25 -9.03
C LEU A 337 -4.13 -12.30 -7.85
N ASN A 338 -3.59 -11.08 -7.92
CA ASN A 338 -3.71 -10.11 -6.85
C ASN A 338 -5.17 -9.70 -6.61
N ILE A 339 -5.91 -9.37 -7.68
CA ILE A 339 -7.35 -9.05 -7.57
C ILE A 339 -8.09 -10.26 -7.00
N TRP A 340 -7.80 -11.48 -7.51
CA TRP A 340 -8.47 -12.70 -7.05
C TRP A 340 -8.26 -12.96 -5.57
N ILE A 341 -7.02 -12.85 -5.06
CA ILE A 341 -6.70 -13.02 -3.64
C ILE A 341 -7.42 -11.95 -2.79
N VAL A 342 -7.44 -10.71 -3.25
CA VAL A 342 -8.07 -9.60 -2.53
C VAL A 342 -9.58 -9.79 -2.42
N ILE A 343 -10.27 -10.14 -3.51
CA ILE A 343 -11.73 -10.34 -3.48
C ILE A 343 -12.15 -11.66 -2.82
N ALA A 344 -11.23 -12.62 -2.68
CA ALA A 344 -11.49 -13.90 -2.01
C ALA A 344 -11.36 -13.83 -0.49
N TRP A 345 -10.84 -12.73 0.09
CA TRP A 345 -10.66 -12.65 1.54
C TRP A 345 -11.99 -12.60 2.27
N ALA A 346 -12.14 -13.44 3.32
CA ALA A 346 -13.39 -13.61 4.07
C ALA A 346 -13.90 -12.30 4.68
N ILE A 347 -13.00 -11.43 5.19
CA ILE A 347 -13.33 -10.09 5.70
C ILE A 347 -13.22 -9.06 4.57
N TRP A 348 -14.05 -9.21 3.54
CA TRP A 348 -14.00 -8.44 2.29
C TRP A 348 -14.16 -6.92 2.45
N ARG A 349 -14.76 -6.46 3.56
CA ARG A 349 -14.91 -5.03 3.87
C ARG A 349 -13.60 -4.37 4.29
N TYR A 350 -12.59 -5.12 4.71
CA TYR A 350 -11.25 -4.63 5.11
C TYR A 350 -11.28 -3.59 6.26
N GLY A 351 -12.36 -3.50 7.04
CA GLY A 351 -12.58 -2.45 8.02
C GLY A 351 -12.75 -1.07 7.39
N GLY A 352 -12.82 -0.01 8.19
CA GLY A 352 -12.97 1.36 7.72
C GLY A 352 -11.89 1.75 6.72
N SER A 353 -12.28 2.16 5.50
CA SER A 353 -11.32 2.47 4.44
C SER A 353 -11.93 3.31 3.32
N TYR A 354 -11.10 4.13 2.68
CA TYR A 354 -11.45 4.76 1.41
C TYR A 354 -11.19 3.80 0.26
N SER A 355 -12.24 3.43 -0.47
CA SER A 355 -12.17 2.48 -1.58
C SER A 355 -11.56 1.12 -1.18
N ALA A 356 -11.20 0.26 -2.10
CA ALA A 356 -10.58 -1.04 -1.82
C ALA A 356 -9.09 -0.87 -1.46
N ARG A 357 -8.79 -0.59 -0.20
CA ARG A 357 -7.43 -0.34 0.28
C ARG A 357 -6.43 -1.46 -0.02
N ALA A 358 -6.88 -2.70 -0.02
CA ALA A 358 -6.01 -3.86 -0.20
C ALA A 358 -5.41 -3.98 -1.62
N LEU A 359 -5.89 -3.20 -2.60
CA LEU A 359 -5.31 -3.10 -3.94
C LEU A 359 -4.32 -1.94 -4.09
N SER A 360 -4.26 -1.01 -3.14
CA SER A 360 -3.53 0.25 -3.31
C SER A 360 -2.01 0.08 -3.37
N GLN A 361 -1.40 -0.84 -2.59
CA GLN A 361 0.05 -1.08 -2.61
C GLN A 361 0.56 -1.63 -3.95
N SER A 362 -0.29 -2.31 -4.73
CA SER A 362 0.06 -2.86 -6.04
C SER A 362 -0.02 -1.86 -7.20
N THR A 363 -0.37 -0.61 -6.92
CA THR A 363 -0.42 0.49 -7.90
C THR A 363 0.80 0.55 -8.83
N PRO A 364 2.06 0.36 -8.39
CA PRO A 364 3.20 0.39 -9.31
C PRO A 364 3.10 -0.63 -10.46
N VAL A 365 2.63 -1.85 -10.18
CA VAL A 365 2.42 -2.86 -11.23
C VAL A 365 1.23 -2.49 -12.10
N MET A 366 0.14 -2.01 -11.49
CA MET A 366 -1.09 -1.61 -12.19
C MET A 366 -0.92 -0.35 -13.05
N MET A 367 0.07 0.49 -12.75
CA MET A 367 0.41 1.64 -13.59
C MET A 367 0.99 1.25 -14.94
N LEU A 368 1.60 0.08 -15.11
CA LEU A 368 2.10 -0.34 -16.42
C LEU A 368 0.98 -0.46 -17.46
N PRO A 369 -0.11 -1.22 -17.24
CA PRO A 369 -1.25 -1.20 -18.15
C PRO A 369 -1.97 0.15 -18.18
N MET A 370 -2.05 0.88 -17.06
CA MET A 370 -2.63 2.22 -17.04
C MET A 370 -1.94 3.16 -18.03
N LEU A 371 -0.61 3.14 -18.09
CA LEU A 371 0.19 3.94 -19.02
C LEU A 371 -0.08 3.54 -20.48
N ALA A 372 -0.25 2.26 -20.79
CA ALA A 372 -0.65 1.82 -22.12
C ALA A 372 -2.02 2.40 -22.51
N ALA A 373 -2.99 2.41 -21.59
CA ALA A 373 -4.29 3.03 -21.81
C ALA A 373 -4.20 4.55 -22.00
N ILE A 374 -3.44 5.24 -21.15
CA ILE A 374 -3.20 6.69 -21.24
C ILE A 374 -2.57 7.01 -22.61
N GLN A 375 -1.51 6.31 -23.01
CA GLN A 375 -0.81 6.52 -24.27
C GLN A 375 -1.76 6.37 -25.45
N PHE A 376 -2.60 5.32 -25.45
CA PHE A 376 -3.60 5.12 -26.51
C PHE A 376 -4.60 6.29 -26.57
N LEU A 377 -5.11 6.74 -25.43
CA LEU A 377 -6.15 7.77 -25.35
C LEU A 377 -5.63 9.16 -25.75
N ILE A 378 -4.46 9.58 -25.27
CA ILE A 378 -3.92 10.92 -25.53
C ILE A 378 -3.48 11.13 -26.99
N HIS A 379 -3.23 10.02 -27.72
CA HIS A 379 -2.93 10.07 -29.15
C HIS A 379 -4.17 9.90 -30.04
N SER A 380 -5.36 9.75 -29.42
CA SER A 380 -6.61 9.66 -30.15
C SER A 380 -7.11 11.02 -30.66
N LYS A 381 -8.01 11.01 -31.64
CA LYS A 381 -8.71 12.23 -32.10
C LYS A 381 -9.56 12.90 -31.00
N TYR A 382 -9.86 12.21 -29.93
CA TYR A 382 -10.67 12.67 -28.81
C TYR A 382 -9.84 13.20 -27.64
N LYS A 383 -8.55 13.48 -27.81
CA LYS A 383 -7.61 13.87 -26.75
C LYS A 383 -8.10 14.99 -25.84
N ILE A 384 -8.86 15.99 -26.35
CA ILE A 384 -9.41 17.09 -25.53
C ILE A 384 -10.41 16.56 -24.51
N LEU A 385 -11.35 15.68 -24.94
CA LEU A 385 -12.32 15.04 -24.05
C LEU A 385 -11.61 14.13 -23.04
N VAL A 386 -10.53 13.45 -23.45
CA VAL A 386 -9.72 12.62 -22.58
C VAL A 386 -9.07 13.45 -21.48
N TYR A 387 -8.46 14.60 -21.82
CA TYR A 387 -7.89 15.48 -20.79
C TYR A 387 -8.95 16.04 -19.86
N ALA A 388 -10.12 16.42 -20.36
CA ALA A 388 -11.24 16.86 -19.53
C ALA A 388 -11.71 15.77 -18.57
N ALA A 389 -11.83 14.52 -19.05
CA ALA A 389 -12.19 13.36 -18.23
C ALA A 389 -11.11 13.05 -17.17
N PHE A 390 -9.83 13.09 -17.54
CA PHE A 390 -8.73 12.90 -16.58
C PHE A 390 -8.75 13.96 -15.47
N THR A 391 -8.91 15.23 -15.83
CA THR A 391 -9.03 16.32 -14.86
C THR A 391 -10.23 16.14 -13.96
N TYR A 392 -11.40 15.79 -14.52
CA TYR A 392 -12.61 15.56 -13.74
C TYR A 392 -12.45 14.42 -12.73
N PHE A 393 -11.97 13.24 -13.16
CA PHE A 393 -11.83 12.09 -12.27
C PHE A 393 -10.69 12.25 -11.25
N LEU A 394 -9.62 12.96 -11.61
CA LEU A 394 -8.57 13.35 -10.65
C LEU A 394 -9.13 14.26 -9.56
N SER A 395 -9.90 15.29 -9.96
CA SER A 395 -10.55 16.22 -9.01
C SER A 395 -11.58 15.50 -8.15
N LEU A 396 -12.34 14.58 -8.72
CA LEU A 396 -13.32 13.76 -8.01
C LEU A 396 -12.63 12.90 -6.94
N ASN A 397 -11.51 12.23 -7.26
CA ASN A 397 -10.79 11.42 -6.28
C ASN A 397 -10.26 12.27 -5.11
N ILE A 398 -9.65 13.42 -5.39
CA ILE A 398 -9.17 14.33 -4.36
C ILE A 398 -10.33 14.83 -3.49
N PHE A 399 -11.46 15.17 -4.10
CA PHE A 399 -12.64 15.62 -3.39
C PHE A 399 -13.27 14.50 -2.53
N GLN A 400 -13.36 13.29 -3.03
CA GLN A 400 -13.85 12.15 -2.24
C GLN A 400 -12.91 11.80 -1.07
N ILE A 401 -11.60 11.95 -1.24
CA ILE A 401 -10.65 11.83 -0.13
C ILE A 401 -10.91 12.91 0.93
N PHE A 402 -11.19 14.15 0.51
CA PHE A 402 -11.64 15.20 1.43
C PHE A 402 -12.94 14.78 2.14
N GLN A 403 -13.95 14.31 1.42
CA GLN A 403 -15.22 13.85 2.02
C GLN A 403 -14.99 12.71 3.02
N TYR A 404 -14.15 11.74 2.71
CA TYR A 404 -13.82 10.62 3.57
C TYR A 404 -13.18 11.09 4.89
N ASN A 405 -12.18 11.95 4.81
CA ASN A 405 -11.47 12.44 5.99
C ASN A 405 -12.28 13.41 6.85
N ASN A 406 -13.39 13.96 6.31
CA ASN A 406 -14.32 14.81 7.04
C ASN A 406 -15.64 14.10 7.42
N GLY A 407 -15.70 12.76 7.28
CA GLY A 407 -16.86 11.96 7.67
C GLY A 407 -18.11 12.18 6.81
N VAL A 408 -17.99 12.85 5.65
CA VAL A 408 -19.08 12.99 4.67
C VAL A 408 -19.26 11.70 3.89
N LEU A 409 -18.18 11.12 3.40
CA LEU A 409 -18.16 9.79 2.81
C LEU A 409 -17.90 8.78 3.94
N HIS A 410 -18.86 7.90 4.21
CA HIS A 410 -18.73 6.94 5.31
C HIS A 410 -17.71 5.83 4.95
N ALA A 411 -17.01 5.33 5.96
CA ALA A 411 -15.95 4.34 5.78
C ALA A 411 -16.46 2.95 5.34
N ASP A 412 -17.69 2.56 5.72
CA ASP A 412 -18.23 1.20 5.56
C ASP A 412 -19.72 1.10 5.22
N ARG A 413 -20.51 2.19 5.30
CA ARG A 413 -21.97 2.15 5.31
C ARG A 413 -22.64 2.90 4.17
N ASN A 414 -21.88 3.26 3.12
CA ASN A 414 -22.47 3.96 1.98
C ASN A 414 -23.44 3.06 1.23
N THR A 415 -24.59 3.60 0.84
CA THR A 415 -25.51 3.05 -0.15
C THR A 415 -25.42 3.86 -1.44
N TRP A 416 -25.95 3.34 -2.54
CA TRP A 416 -26.05 4.10 -3.81
C TRP A 416 -26.83 5.41 -3.64
N GLU A 417 -27.92 5.38 -2.85
CA GLU A 417 -28.73 6.57 -2.60
C GLU A 417 -27.96 7.61 -1.78
N TYR A 418 -27.30 7.17 -0.69
CA TYR A 418 -26.44 8.05 0.09
C TYR A 418 -25.33 8.67 -0.76
N TYR A 419 -24.62 7.86 -1.53
CA TYR A 419 -23.53 8.32 -2.40
C TYR A 419 -23.99 9.37 -3.41
N ARG A 420 -25.15 9.19 -4.06
CA ARG A 420 -25.73 10.18 -4.97
C ARG A 420 -26.06 11.49 -4.27
N ARG A 421 -26.61 11.43 -3.06
CA ARG A 421 -27.01 12.59 -2.27
C ARG A 421 -25.82 13.45 -1.85
N ILE A 422 -24.69 12.83 -1.49
CA ILE A 422 -23.48 13.54 -1.05
C ILE A 422 -22.54 13.91 -2.21
N TYR A 423 -22.88 13.54 -3.44
CA TYR A 423 -22.01 13.76 -4.60
C TYR A 423 -21.66 15.24 -4.76
N TRP A 424 -20.35 15.57 -4.70
CA TRP A 424 -19.82 16.95 -4.68
C TRP A 424 -20.32 17.83 -3.52
N LYS A 425 -20.88 17.30 -2.45
CA LYS A 425 -21.20 18.05 -1.24
C LYS A 425 -20.02 18.04 -0.25
N THR A 426 -19.82 19.16 0.43
CA THR A 426 -18.78 19.31 1.48
C THR A 426 -19.26 18.86 2.87
N SER A 427 -20.55 18.60 3.04
CA SER A 427 -21.18 18.13 4.28
C SER A 427 -22.37 17.23 3.96
N ALA A 428 -22.70 16.30 4.84
CA ALA A 428 -23.91 15.50 4.80
C ALA A 428 -24.92 16.04 5.82
N THR A 429 -26.18 16.19 5.42
CA THR A 429 -27.27 16.54 6.34
C THR A 429 -27.75 15.32 7.12
N GLU A 430 -28.49 15.51 8.24
CA GLU A 430 -29.10 14.40 8.98
C GLU A 430 -30.11 13.62 8.12
N GLU A 431 -30.74 14.30 7.13
CA GLU A 431 -31.60 13.63 6.16
C GLU A 431 -30.80 12.73 5.21
N ASP A 432 -29.64 13.18 4.72
CA ASP A 432 -28.77 12.37 3.89
C ASP A 432 -28.31 11.11 4.65
N LYS A 433 -27.95 11.23 5.93
CA LYS A 433 -27.46 10.13 6.78
C LYS A 433 -28.48 9.01 7.01
N LYS A 434 -29.78 9.27 6.86
CA LYS A 434 -30.82 8.22 6.92
C LYS A 434 -30.68 7.15 5.84
N TYR A 435 -29.95 7.43 4.79
CA TYR A 435 -29.68 6.51 3.68
C TYR A 435 -28.38 5.70 3.84
N LEU A 436 -27.67 5.84 4.95
CA LEU A 436 -26.57 4.91 5.29
C LEU A 436 -27.15 3.55 5.65
N GLN A 437 -26.39 2.47 5.38
CA GLN A 437 -26.74 1.13 5.85
C GLN A 437 -26.91 1.11 7.36
N SER A 438 -27.90 0.36 7.85
CA SER A 438 -28.10 0.13 9.28
C SER A 438 -26.98 -0.71 9.87
N ASP A 439 -26.71 -0.55 11.19
CA ASP A 439 -25.70 -1.35 11.89
C ASP A 439 -26.04 -2.85 11.93
N ALA A 440 -27.35 -3.19 11.75
CA ALA A 440 -27.85 -4.56 11.72
C ALA A 440 -27.52 -5.32 10.40
N GLU A 441 -27.09 -4.60 9.34
CA GLU A 441 -26.76 -5.19 8.03
C GLU A 441 -25.25 -5.45 7.87
N GLN A 442 -24.45 -5.20 8.89
CA GLN A 442 -23.02 -5.44 8.94
C GLN A 442 -22.71 -6.86 9.48
#